data_820d2194de8103b51b23a7905b5e9c11
#
_entry.id   820d2194de8103b51b23a7905b5e9c11
#
_cell.length_a   1.000
_cell.length_b   1.000
_cell.length_c   1.000
_cell.angle_alpha   90.00
_cell.angle_beta   90.00
_cell.angle_gamma   90.00
#
_symmetry.space_group_name_H-M   'P 1'
#
loop_
_entity.id
_entity.type
_entity.pdbx_description
1 polymer ?
#
loop_
_entity_poly.entity_id
_entity_poly.type
_entity_poly.pdbx_seq_one_letter_code
_entity_poly.pdbx_strand_id
1 'polypeptide(L)'
;GLGKTLQVITFLWSEFLESAPGENRRALVVTPASLVFNWMSEIERFAPGLPATVVTGDVKERKALIKNAGEREVLITSYDLLKRDLKAYQNLDFAVQIIDEAQYIKNHGTQVAKAVKEIRSEFRLALTGTPVENRLSELWSIFDFLMPGFLYSYEKFRKEIELPAVQYSNSDAMERLQKMIRPFVLRRLKRDVLKDLPDKLEKDMFSPLESEQKELYEAHTERLRLMLGMQSDAEFRTSKLQILAEITRLRQICCYPGLVYEGYKGNSSKLEMCMELVQNAVNGGHKLLLFSQFTTMLDVLAVRLKKAKVSFYMLTGATSKEKRAQMVQAFNEDDTSVFCISLKAGGTGLNLTAADIVIHYDPWWNLAVQNQATDRAHRIGQENIVTVYKLIAKGTIEE
;
A
#
# COMPACT_ATOMS: atom_id res chain seq x y z
N GLY A 1 5.29 -11.37 -2.80
CA GLY A 1 5.13 -10.88 -4.12
C GLY A 1 5.59 -11.81 -5.23
N LEU A 2 5.32 -11.40 -6.48
CA LEU A 2 5.66 -12.17 -7.69
C LEU A 2 7.06 -11.86 -8.23
N GLY A 3 8.00 -11.39 -7.40
CA GLY A 3 9.38 -11.15 -7.79
C GLY A 3 9.61 -9.95 -8.72
N LYS A 4 8.73 -8.92 -8.68
CA LYS A 4 8.91 -7.71 -9.49
C LYS A 4 10.28 -7.07 -9.30
N THR A 5 10.70 -6.87 -8.06
CA THR A 5 12.03 -6.31 -7.73
C THR A 5 13.15 -7.16 -8.31
N LEU A 6 13.10 -8.47 -8.14
CA LEU A 6 14.09 -9.39 -8.68
C LEU A 6 14.19 -9.32 -10.21
N GLN A 7 13.05 -9.28 -10.91
CA GLN A 7 13.04 -9.14 -12.38
C GLN A 7 13.71 -7.85 -12.84
N VAL A 8 13.47 -6.74 -12.13
CA VAL A 8 14.11 -5.46 -12.44
C VAL A 8 15.59 -5.47 -12.10
N ILE A 9 15.98 -6.06 -10.97
CA ILE A 9 17.40 -6.23 -10.62
C ILE A 9 18.13 -7.06 -11.69
N THR A 10 17.52 -8.14 -12.15
CA THR A 10 18.09 -8.96 -13.23
C THR A 10 18.24 -8.17 -14.54
N PHE A 11 17.23 -7.37 -14.90
CA PHE A 11 17.30 -6.48 -16.06
C PHE A 11 18.44 -5.46 -15.91
N LEU A 12 18.54 -4.77 -14.78
CA LEU A 12 19.62 -3.80 -14.52
C LEU A 12 20.99 -4.47 -14.54
N TRP A 13 21.09 -5.69 -14.01
CA TRP A 13 22.34 -6.44 -14.01
C TRP A 13 22.75 -6.87 -15.43
N SER A 14 21.82 -7.30 -16.27
CA SER A 14 22.08 -7.60 -17.69
C SER A 14 22.56 -6.36 -18.44
N GLU A 15 21.85 -5.24 -18.32
CA GLU A 15 22.25 -3.94 -18.91
C GLU A 15 23.65 -3.52 -18.47
N PHE A 16 23.98 -3.73 -17.18
CA PHE A 16 25.28 -3.43 -16.63
C PHE A 16 26.40 -4.31 -17.23
N LEU A 17 26.16 -5.62 -17.39
CA LEU A 17 27.14 -6.57 -17.93
C LEU A 17 27.37 -6.40 -19.45
N GLU A 18 26.30 -6.13 -20.20
CA GLU A 18 26.34 -6.03 -21.66
C GLU A 18 26.87 -4.68 -22.16
N SER A 19 26.96 -3.66 -21.30
CA SER A 19 27.41 -2.32 -21.67
C SER A 19 28.93 -2.21 -21.81
N ALA A 20 29.38 -1.43 -22.79
CA ALA A 20 30.79 -1.11 -22.98
C ALA A 20 31.33 -0.22 -21.84
N PRO A 21 32.66 -0.31 -21.52
CA PRO A 21 33.31 0.64 -20.62
C PRO A 21 33.13 2.11 -21.10
N GLY A 22 32.71 3.01 -20.20
CA GLY A 22 32.45 4.42 -20.50
C GLY A 22 31.05 4.71 -21.04
N GLU A 23 30.20 3.72 -21.19
CA GLU A 23 28.78 3.92 -21.54
C GLU A 23 27.96 4.26 -20.30
N ASN A 24 27.15 5.32 -20.40
CA ASN A 24 26.27 5.70 -19.29
C ASN A 24 25.14 4.68 -19.13
N ARG A 25 25.16 3.97 -18.03
CA ARG A 25 24.13 2.99 -17.60
C ARG A 25 23.59 3.32 -16.22
N ARG A 26 23.69 4.58 -15.80
CA ARG A 26 23.12 5.03 -14.53
C ARG A 26 21.63 4.79 -14.50
N ALA A 27 21.16 4.15 -13.41
CA ALA A 27 19.76 3.90 -13.19
C ALA A 27 19.23 4.66 -11.96
N LEU A 28 17.97 5.05 -12.00
CA LEU A 28 17.29 5.68 -10.87
C LEU A 28 16.09 4.83 -10.46
N VAL A 29 16.07 4.36 -9.22
CA VAL A 29 14.94 3.69 -8.60
C VAL A 29 14.25 4.67 -7.64
N VAL A 30 12.98 4.99 -7.92
CA VAL A 30 12.13 5.81 -7.07
C VAL A 30 11.07 4.94 -6.43
N THR A 31 11.06 4.88 -5.12
CA THR A 31 10.22 3.95 -4.35
C THR A 31 9.63 4.63 -3.11
N PRO A 32 8.57 4.09 -2.47
CA PRO A 32 8.17 4.56 -1.16
C PRO A 32 9.33 4.55 -0.15
N ALA A 33 9.37 5.53 0.75
CA ALA A 33 10.46 5.67 1.72
C ALA A 33 10.72 4.41 2.57
N SER A 34 9.70 3.61 2.80
CA SER A 34 9.78 2.33 3.54
C SER A 34 10.45 1.20 2.76
N LEU A 35 10.58 1.32 1.43
CA LEU A 35 11.13 0.27 0.56
C LEU A 35 12.57 0.56 0.10
N VAL A 36 13.09 1.75 0.35
CA VAL A 36 14.41 2.17 -0.12
C VAL A 36 15.51 1.18 0.29
N PHE A 37 15.57 0.83 1.56
CA PHE A 37 16.56 -0.12 2.06
C PHE A 37 16.27 -1.58 1.66
N ASN A 38 15.01 -1.92 1.44
CA ASN A 38 14.65 -3.24 0.91
C ASN A 38 15.21 -3.43 -0.50
N TRP A 39 15.15 -2.40 -1.35
CA TRP A 39 15.77 -2.43 -2.68
C TRP A 39 17.29 -2.65 -2.58
N MET A 40 17.96 -1.93 -1.68
CA MET A 40 19.40 -2.11 -1.44
C MET A 40 19.73 -3.53 -1.03
N SER A 41 19.02 -4.07 -0.02
CA SER A 41 19.24 -5.44 0.47
C SER A 41 18.96 -6.50 -0.60
N GLU A 42 17.98 -6.29 -1.48
CA GLU A 42 17.71 -7.22 -2.59
C GLU A 42 18.80 -7.13 -3.67
N ILE A 43 19.33 -5.95 -3.97
CA ILE A 43 20.47 -5.80 -4.89
C ILE A 43 21.71 -6.50 -4.32
N GLU A 44 22.06 -6.27 -3.05
CA GLU A 44 23.18 -6.91 -2.38
C GLU A 44 23.06 -8.44 -2.38
N ARG A 45 21.84 -8.95 -2.24
CA ARG A 45 21.56 -10.39 -2.21
C ARG A 45 21.63 -11.04 -3.59
N PHE A 46 21.04 -10.42 -4.61
CA PHE A 46 20.83 -11.07 -5.92
C PHE A 46 21.78 -10.58 -7.02
N ALA A 47 22.39 -9.41 -6.85
CA ALA A 47 23.35 -8.83 -7.78
C ALA A 47 24.47 -8.08 -7.02
N PRO A 48 25.28 -8.77 -6.20
CA PRO A 48 26.26 -8.14 -5.30
C PRO A 48 27.34 -7.35 -6.04
N GLY A 49 27.51 -7.55 -7.36
CA GLY A 49 28.44 -6.78 -8.19
C GLY A 49 27.82 -5.53 -8.84
N LEU A 50 26.51 -5.28 -8.68
CA LEU A 50 25.83 -4.10 -9.22
C LEU A 50 26.04 -2.91 -8.27
N PRO A 51 26.77 -1.85 -8.68
CA PRO A 51 26.96 -0.69 -7.82
C PRO A 51 25.62 0.00 -7.55
N ALA A 52 25.30 0.21 -6.28
CA ALA A 52 24.07 0.84 -5.87
C ALA A 52 24.28 1.76 -4.67
N THR A 53 23.61 2.91 -4.67
CA THR A 53 23.68 3.90 -3.57
C THR A 53 22.30 4.35 -3.15
N VAL A 54 22.02 4.26 -1.85
CA VAL A 54 20.82 4.84 -1.24
C VAL A 54 21.03 6.32 -0.99
N VAL A 55 20.25 7.15 -1.67
CA VAL A 55 20.27 8.61 -1.49
C VAL A 55 19.43 8.98 -0.25
N THR A 56 20.12 9.11 0.89
CA THR A 56 19.54 9.41 2.20
C THR A 56 20.44 10.35 3.02
N GLY A 57 20.00 10.75 4.21
CA GLY A 57 20.77 11.65 5.08
C GLY A 57 20.29 13.10 5.00
N ASP A 58 21.16 14.03 5.39
CA ASP A 58 20.87 15.45 5.32
C ASP A 58 20.94 16.00 3.88
N VAL A 59 20.60 17.28 3.68
CA VAL A 59 20.55 17.89 2.34
C VAL A 59 21.93 17.94 1.68
N LYS A 60 23.01 18.12 2.46
CA LYS A 60 24.38 18.22 1.94
C LYS A 60 24.87 16.83 1.52
N GLU A 61 24.63 15.83 2.36
CA GLU A 61 24.97 14.43 2.08
C GLU A 61 24.27 13.93 0.83
N ARG A 62 22.96 14.13 0.72
CA ARG A 62 22.19 13.70 -0.47
C ARG A 62 22.69 14.37 -1.75
N LYS A 63 22.95 15.69 -1.72
CA LYS A 63 23.51 16.39 -2.89
C LYS A 63 24.90 15.87 -3.27
N ALA A 64 25.72 15.53 -2.30
CA ALA A 64 27.04 14.95 -2.56
C ALA A 64 26.90 13.55 -3.19
N LEU A 65 26.03 12.69 -2.67
CA LEU A 65 25.74 11.37 -3.23
C LEU A 65 25.26 11.46 -4.68
N ILE A 66 24.31 12.36 -4.97
CA ILE A 66 23.79 12.56 -6.33
C ILE A 66 24.89 13.09 -7.27
N LYS A 67 25.67 14.07 -6.84
CA LYS A 67 26.72 14.66 -7.66
C LYS A 67 27.84 13.68 -8.00
N ASN A 68 28.20 12.82 -7.06
CA ASN A 68 29.29 11.86 -7.18
C ASN A 68 28.84 10.51 -7.76
N ALA A 69 27.58 10.40 -8.18
CA ALA A 69 27.05 9.18 -8.75
C ALA A 69 27.81 8.75 -10.00
N GLY A 70 28.27 7.50 -10.02
CA GLY A 70 28.96 6.90 -11.15
C GLY A 70 28.07 6.75 -12.38
N GLU A 71 28.69 6.61 -13.56
CA GLU A 71 27.94 6.39 -14.82
C GLU A 71 27.31 5.00 -14.91
N ARG A 72 27.74 4.07 -14.08
CA ARG A 72 27.25 2.69 -14.02
C ARG A 72 26.77 2.33 -12.61
N GLU A 73 25.89 3.15 -12.06
CA GLU A 73 25.43 3.03 -10.68
C GLU A 73 23.90 3.15 -10.59
N VAL A 74 23.31 2.41 -9.67
CA VAL A 74 21.88 2.48 -9.34
C VAL A 74 21.67 3.42 -8.16
N LEU A 75 21.06 4.58 -8.39
CA LEU A 75 20.63 5.46 -7.33
C LEU A 75 19.23 5.06 -6.84
N ILE A 76 19.07 4.86 -5.53
CA ILE A 76 17.80 4.48 -4.91
C ILE A 76 17.35 5.63 -4.03
N THR A 77 16.16 6.18 -4.31
CA THR A 77 15.60 7.30 -3.54
C THR A 77 14.11 7.15 -3.28
N SER A 78 13.56 7.97 -2.39
CA SER A 78 12.12 8.02 -2.17
C SER A 78 11.46 9.12 -2.98
N TYR A 79 10.15 8.98 -3.25
CA TYR A 79 9.35 9.99 -3.94
C TYR A 79 9.46 11.38 -3.31
N ASP A 80 9.45 11.47 -1.98
CA ASP A 80 9.54 12.74 -1.27
C ASP A 80 10.93 13.37 -1.33
N LEU A 81 12.00 12.56 -1.28
CA LEU A 81 13.37 13.04 -1.42
C LEU A 81 13.65 13.46 -2.86
N LEU A 82 13.20 12.68 -3.86
CA LEU A 82 13.31 13.08 -5.26
C LEU A 82 12.71 14.47 -5.51
N LYS A 83 11.48 14.69 -5.02
CA LYS A 83 10.80 15.99 -5.15
C LYS A 83 11.59 17.14 -4.50
N ARG A 84 12.21 16.89 -3.33
CA ARG A 84 13.01 17.91 -2.61
C ARG A 84 14.33 18.23 -3.31
N ASP A 85 14.96 17.21 -3.87
CA ASP A 85 16.31 17.28 -4.43
C ASP A 85 16.30 17.33 -5.97
N LEU A 86 15.15 17.58 -6.61
CA LEU A 86 14.93 17.52 -8.05
C LEU A 86 16.00 18.26 -8.88
N LYS A 87 16.40 19.47 -8.44
CA LYS A 87 17.41 20.26 -9.11
C LYS A 87 18.77 19.58 -9.19
N ALA A 88 19.12 18.73 -8.23
CA ALA A 88 20.38 17.98 -8.26
C ALA A 88 20.35 16.86 -9.31
N TYR A 89 19.18 16.22 -9.49
CA TYR A 89 18.97 15.15 -10.47
C TYR A 89 18.88 15.67 -11.92
N GLN A 90 18.43 16.92 -12.14
CA GLN A 90 18.26 17.49 -13.48
C GLN A 90 19.58 17.59 -14.30
N ASN A 91 20.73 17.53 -13.62
CA ASN A 91 22.06 17.56 -14.26
C ASN A 91 22.59 16.15 -14.60
N LEU A 92 21.82 15.12 -14.33
CA LEU A 92 22.17 13.73 -14.61
C LEU A 92 21.27 13.16 -15.69
N ASP A 93 21.87 12.40 -16.59
CA ASP A 93 21.14 11.58 -17.54
C ASP A 93 21.13 10.12 -17.03
N PHE A 94 19.96 9.48 -17.10
CA PHE A 94 19.75 8.11 -16.67
C PHE A 94 19.44 7.22 -17.89
N ALA A 95 20.10 6.09 -18.00
CA ALA A 95 19.71 5.07 -18.98
C ALA A 95 18.32 4.50 -18.62
N VAL A 96 18.10 4.24 -17.33
CA VAL A 96 16.83 3.64 -16.87
C VAL A 96 16.29 4.41 -15.65
N GLN A 97 15.01 4.72 -15.69
CA GLN A 97 14.26 5.22 -14.54
C GLN A 97 13.15 4.24 -14.16
N ILE A 98 13.17 3.80 -12.92
CA ILE A 98 12.21 2.85 -12.37
C ILE A 98 11.39 3.54 -11.27
N ILE A 99 10.07 3.42 -11.32
CA ILE A 99 9.21 3.79 -10.21
C ILE A 99 8.56 2.54 -9.64
N ASP A 100 8.70 2.34 -8.34
CA ASP A 100 8.04 1.25 -7.62
C ASP A 100 6.80 1.76 -6.88
N GLU A 101 5.76 0.91 -6.78
CA GLU A 101 4.43 1.29 -6.31
C GLU A 101 3.91 2.52 -7.08
N ALA A 102 3.83 2.39 -8.41
CA ALA A 102 3.53 3.50 -9.34
C ALA A 102 2.20 4.24 -9.04
N GLN A 103 1.32 3.69 -8.21
CA GLN A 103 0.14 4.40 -7.73
C GLN A 103 0.46 5.68 -6.93
N TYR A 104 1.70 5.88 -6.49
CA TYR A 104 2.14 7.15 -5.90
C TYR A 104 2.05 8.34 -6.86
N ILE A 105 2.09 8.08 -8.17
CA ILE A 105 1.93 9.12 -9.21
C ILE A 105 0.56 9.07 -9.91
N LYS A 106 -0.43 8.35 -9.38
CA LYS A 106 -1.76 8.21 -9.96
C LYS A 106 -2.49 9.54 -10.23
N ASN A 107 -2.20 10.55 -9.45
CA ASN A 107 -2.69 11.91 -9.68
C ASN A 107 -1.60 12.74 -10.36
N HIS A 108 -1.76 12.97 -11.67
CA HIS A 108 -0.82 13.69 -12.52
C HIS A 108 -0.58 15.15 -12.09
N GLY A 109 -1.51 15.77 -11.36
CA GLY A 109 -1.39 17.15 -10.89
C GLY A 109 -0.47 17.35 -9.68
N THR A 110 -0.06 16.26 -9.00
CA THR A 110 0.76 16.34 -7.81
C THR A 110 2.20 16.73 -8.10
N GLN A 111 2.85 17.41 -7.14
CA GLN A 111 4.28 17.76 -7.25
C GLN A 111 5.18 16.53 -7.37
N VAL A 112 4.78 15.40 -6.76
CA VAL A 112 5.51 14.13 -6.88
C VAL A 112 5.45 13.59 -8.31
N ALA A 113 4.26 13.56 -8.91
CA ALA A 113 4.09 13.10 -10.28
C ALA A 113 4.86 13.97 -11.29
N LYS A 114 4.86 15.29 -11.09
CA LYS A 114 5.65 16.22 -11.91
C LYS A 114 7.14 15.97 -11.75
N ALA A 115 7.64 15.90 -10.51
CA ALA A 115 9.05 15.68 -10.23
C ALA A 115 9.60 14.39 -10.88
N VAL A 116 8.86 13.30 -10.81
CA VAL A 116 9.25 12.03 -11.43
C VAL A 116 9.36 12.14 -12.95
N LYS A 117 8.45 12.90 -13.59
CA LYS A 117 8.42 13.09 -15.05
C LYS A 117 9.50 14.03 -15.56
N GLU A 118 10.03 14.93 -14.73
CA GLU A 118 11.09 15.87 -15.08
C GLU A 118 12.48 15.22 -15.18
N ILE A 119 12.67 14.01 -14.66
CA ILE A 119 13.94 13.29 -14.76
C ILE A 119 14.18 12.85 -16.20
N ARG A 120 15.39 13.14 -16.69
CA ARG A 120 15.84 12.68 -18.01
C ARG A 120 16.25 11.22 -17.97
N SER A 121 15.58 10.40 -18.76
CA SER A 121 15.87 8.98 -18.85
C SER A 121 15.51 8.45 -20.25
N GLU A 122 16.33 7.52 -20.74
CA GLU A 122 16.11 6.87 -22.03
C GLU A 122 15.00 5.85 -21.96
N PHE A 123 14.98 5.05 -20.90
CA PHE A 123 13.99 4.01 -20.68
C PHE A 123 13.29 4.16 -19.34
N ARG A 124 12.00 3.85 -19.30
CA ARG A 124 11.17 3.99 -18.09
C ARG A 124 10.39 2.73 -17.77
N LEU A 125 10.42 2.35 -16.50
CA LEU A 125 9.66 1.22 -15.96
C LEU A 125 8.77 1.68 -14.81
N ALA A 126 7.57 1.11 -14.73
CA ALA A 126 6.65 1.32 -13.62
C ALA A 126 6.22 -0.03 -13.03
N LEU A 127 6.48 -0.22 -11.75
CA LEU A 127 6.09 -1.40 -11.00
C LEU A 127 4.87 -1.07 -10.15
N THR A 128 3.85 -1.92 -10.23
CA THR A 128 2.66 -1.77 -9.39
C THR A 128 2.02 -3.12 -9.15
N GLY A 129 1.38 -3.28 -7.98
CA GLY A 129 0.48 -4.41 -7.72
C GLY A 129 -0.90 -4.21 -8.36
N THR A 130 -1.30 -2.96 -8.57
CA THR A 130 -2.64 -2.56 -9.01
C THR A 130 -2.53 -1.39 -9.99
N PRO A 131 -2.43 -1.64 -11.31
CA PRO A 131 -2.24 -0.58 -12.32
C PRO A 131 -3.42 0.39 -12.42
N VAL A 132 -4.62 -0.05 -12.05
CA VAL A 132 -5.84 0.77 -11.93
C VAL A 132 -6.53 0.37 -10.64
N GLU A 133 -6.60 1.28 -9.67
CA GLU A 133 -7.34 1.05 -8.43
C GLU A 133 -8.80 1.50 -8.57
N ASN A 134 -9.03 2.73 -9.04
CA ASN A 134 -10.35 3.32 -9.02
C ASN A 134 -10.74 4.07 -10.31
N ARG A 135 -9.79 4.59 -11.09
CA ARG A 135 -10.07 5.46 -12.24
C ARG A 135 -9.10 5.26 -13.40
N LEU A 136 -9.60 5.43 -14.63
CA LEU A 136 -8.76 5.38 -15.84
C LEU A 136 -7.73 6.52 -15.90
N SER A 137 -8.00 7.65 -15.24
CA SER A 137 -7.03 8.74 -15.07
C SER A 137 -5.75 8.33 -14.33
N GLU A 138 -5.84 7.33 -13.44
CA GLU A 138 -4.66 6.78 -12.76
C GLU A 138 -3.74 6.07 -13.75
N LEU A 139 -4.32 5.26 -14.63
CA LEU A 139 -3.60 4.59 -15.72
C LEU A 139 -2.97 5.61 -16.67
N TRP A 140 -3.73 6.64 -17.05
CA TRP A 140 -3.21 7.71 -17.89
C TRP A 140 -1.96 8.36 -17.28
N SER A 141 -1.98 8.65 -15.98
CA SER A 141 -0.82 9.28 -15.31
C SER A 141 0.42 8.40 -15.32
N ILE A 142 0.26 7.08 -15.20
CA ILE A 142 1.38 6.13 -15.29
C ILE A 142 1.92 6.08 -16.73
N PHE A 143 1.04 6.02 -17.73
CA PHE A 143 1.46 6.02 -19.14
C PHE A 143 2.07 7.35 -19.60
N ASP A 144 1.61 8.48 -19.05
CA ASP A 144 2.23 9.78 -19.30
C ASP A 144 3.64 9.89 -18.69
N PHE A 145 3.93 9.12 -17.63
CA PHE A 145 5.30 8.91 -17.14
C PHE A 145 6.09 8.00 -18.09
N LEU A 146 5.55 6.84 -18.46
CA LEU A 146 6.26 5.84 -19.27
C LEU A 146 6.55 6.33 -20.68
N MET A 147 5.56 6.88 -21.35
CA MET A 147 5.58 7.31 -22.75
C MET A 147 4.76 8.59 -22.91
N PRO A 148 5.35 9.77 -22.68
CA PRO A 148 4.64 11.03 -22.76
C PRO A 148 3.94 11.21 -24.12
N GLY A 149 2.64 11.53 -24.08
CA GLY A 149 1.81 11.75 -25.28
C GLY A 149 1.23 10.48 -25.92
N PHE A 150 1.63 9.27 -25.53
CA PHE A 150 1.12 8.01 -26.09
C PHE A 150 -0.41 7.86 -25.94
N LEU A 151 -0.94 8.19 -24.77
CA LEU A 151 -2.37 8.20 -24.49
C LEU A 151 -2.99 9.60 -24.68
N TYR A 152 -2.46 10.42 -25.57
CA TYR A 152 -2.86 11.80 -25.83
C TYR A 152 -2.68 12.75 -24.64
N SER A 153 -3.13 14.02 -24.79
CA SER A 153 -3.26 14.92 -23.63
C SER A 153 -4.37 14.40 -22.69
N TYR A 154 -4.31 14.75 -21.41
CA TYR A 154 -5.32 14.32 -20.44
C TYR A 154 -6.74 14.74 -20.83
N GLU A 155 -6.90 15.94 -21.37
CA GLU A 155 -8.20 16.43 -21.82
C GLU A 155 -8.80 15.57 -22.96
N LYS A 156 -7.95 15.21 -23.93
CA LYS A 156 -8.36 14.34 -25.05
C LYS A 156 -8.63 12.92 -24.57
N PHE A 157 -7.77 12.34 -23.71
CA PHE A 157 -7.98 11.04 -23.11
C PHE A 157 -9.31 10.98 -22.33
N ARG A 158 -9.56 12.00 -21.53
CA ARG A 158 -10.80 12.09 -20.76
C ARG A 158 -12.02 12.13 -21.65
N LYS A 159 -12.01 12.95 -22.73
CA LYS A 159 -13.12 13.11 -23.64
C LYS A 159 -13.38 11.87 -24.49
N GLU A 160 -12.34 11.24 -25.03
CA GLU A 160 -12.45 10.15 -26.00
C GLU A 160 -12.48 8.75 -25.37
N ILE A 161 -11.93 8.58 -24.16
CA ILE A 161 -11.80 7.27 -23.53
C ILE A 161 -12.46 7.23 -22.15
N GLU A 162 -12.08 8.11 -21.20
CA GLU A 162 -12.53 8.00 -19.81
C GLU A 162 -14.04 8.23 -19.67
N LEU A 163 -14.57 9.34 -20.20
CA LEU A 163 -16.00 9.66 -20.13
C LEU A 163 -16.86 8.64 -20.89
N PRO A 164 -16.55 8.25 -22.14
CA PRO A 164 -17.30 7.21 -22.83
C PRO A 164 -17.32 5.88 -22.09
N ALA A 165 -16.19 5.43 -21.57
CA ALA A 165 -16.07 4.17 -20.86
C ALA A 165 -16.85 4.15 -19.53
N VAL A 166 -16.81 5.26 -18.76
CA VAL A 166 -17.39 5.31 -17.42
C VAL A 166 -18.85 5.74 -17.42
N GLN A 167 -19.22 6.78 -18.21
CA GLN A 167 -20.58 7.32 -18.19
C GLN A 167 -21.54 6.59 -19.15
N TYR A 168 -21.03 6.10 -20.28
CA TYR A 168 -21.85 5.49 -21.31
C TYR A 168 -21.64 3.99 -21.45
N SER A 169 -20.83 3.38 -20.55
CA SER A 169 -20.47 1.94 -20.58
C SER A 169 -20.03 1.48 -21.98
N ASN A 170 -19.33 2.36 -22.71
CA ASN A 170 -18.91 2.10 -24.08
C ASN A 170 -17.78 1.08 -24.10
N SER A 171 -18.11 -0.14 -24.54
CA SER A 171 -17.16 -1.27 -24.65
C SER A 171 -16.03 -0.96 -25.64
N ASP A 172 -16.31 -0.23 -26.73
CA ASP A 172 -15.34 0.03 -27.80
C ASP A 172 -14.20 0.94 -27.32
N ALA A 173 -14.52 1.94 -26.47
CA ALA A 173 -13.51 2.81 -25.88
C ALA A 173 -12.55 2.01 -24.94
N MET A 174 -13.10 1.08 -24.17
CA MET A 174 -12.30 0.19 -23.31
C MET A 174 -11.48 -0.79 -24.13
N GLU A 175 -12.05 -1.40 -25.16
CA GLU A 175 -11.34 -2.34 -26.03
C GLU A 175 -10.19 -1.64 -26.78
N ARG A 176 -10.43 -0.43 -27.30
CA ARG A 176 -9.40 0.41 -27.91
C ARG A 176 -8.25 0.69 -26.93
N LEU A 177 -8.57 1.13 -25.70
CA LEU A 177 -7.55 1.37 -24.67
C LEU A 177 -6.76 0.11 -24.37
N GLN A 178 -7.44 -1.02 -24.17
CA GLN A 178 -6.78 -2.31 -23.91
C GLN A 178 -5.82 -2.72 -25.03
N LYS A 179 -6.24 -2.58 -26.29
CA LYS A 179 -5.37 -2.86 -27.45
C LYS A 179 -4.14 -1.96 -27.48
N MET A 180 -4.29 -0.68 -27.16
CA MET A 180 -3.17 0.27 -27.10
C MET A 180 -2.14 -0.10 -26.04
N ILE A 181 -2.58 -0.40 -24.81
CA ILE A 181 -1.68 -0.60 -23.68
C ILE A 181 -1.12 -2.02 -23.57
N ARG A 182 -1.81 -3.02 -24.14
CA ARG A 182 -1.46 -4.44 -24.00
C ARG A 182 0.02 -4.78 -24.30
N PRO A 183 0.68 -4.21 -25.32
CA PRO A 183 2.10 -4.50 -25.62
C PRO A 183 3.07 -4.02 -24.51
N PHE A 184 2.66 -3.06 -23.68
CA PHE A 184 3.50 -2.39 -22.68
C PHE A 184 3.19 -2.83 -21.26
N VAL A 185 2.20 -3.71 -21.05
CA VAL A 185 1.77 -4.16 -19.71
C VAL A 185 2.04 -5.65 -19.55
N LEU A 186 2.95 -5.98 -18.64
CA LEU A 186 3.15 -7.34 -18.18
C LEU A 186 2.40 -7.56 -16.87
N ARG A 187 1.31 -8.32 -16.89
CA ARG A 187 0.53 -8.68 -15.70
C ARG A 187 0.51 -10.19 -15.50
N ARG A 188 0.84 -10.62 -14.29
CA ARG A 188 0.71 -12.00 -13.83
C ARG A 188 -0.16 -12.05 -12.59
N LEU A 189 -1.11 -12.96 -12.55
CA LEU A 189 -1.91 -13.23 -11.36
C LEU A 189 -1.19 -14.28 -10.51
N LYS A 190 -1.28 -14.10 -9.19
CA LYS A 190 -0.62 -14.97 -8.22
C LYS A 190 -1.04 -16.43 -8.38
N ARG A 191 -2.35 -16.67 -8.56
CA ARG A 191 -2.94 -17.99 -8.79
C ARG A 191 -2.45 -18.70 -10.05
N ASP A 192 -2.00 -17.95 -11.07
CA ASP A 192 -1.58 -18.50 -12.36
C ASP A 192 -0.10 -18.94 -12.34
N VAL A 193 0.71 -18.35 -11.43
CA VAL A 193 2.16 -18.51 -11.40
C VAL A 193 2.62 -19.34 -10.20
N LEU A 194 2.04 -19.14 -9.01
CA LEU A 194 2.44 -19.79 -7.77
C LEU A 194 1.49 -20.94 -7.45
N LYS A 195 1.65 -22.07 -8.15
CA LYS A 195 0.84 -23.29 -7.95
C LYS A 195 1.17 -24.01 -6.63
N ASP A 196 2.38 -23.85 -6.13
CA ASP A 196 2.87 -24.47 -4.89
C ASP A 196 2.58 -23.64 -3.63
N LEU A 197 2.00 -22.43 -3.81
CA LEU A 197 1.63 -21.62 -2.64
C LEU A 197 0.36 -22.22 -2.01
N PRO A 198 0.37 -22.47 -0.67
CA PRO A 198 -0.82 -22.96 0.02
C PRO A 198 -2.05 -22.10 -0.22
N ASP A 199 -3.22 -22.70 -0.10
CA ASP A 199 -4.49 -22.00 -0.27
C ASP A 199 -4.67 -20.86 0.72
N LYS A 200 -5.45 -19.86 0.30
CA LYS A 200 -5.90 -18.76 1.14
C LYS A 200 -7.40 -18.92 1.39
N LEU A 201 -7.79 -19.08 2.65
CA LEU A 201 -9.18 -19.15 3.08
C LEU A 201 -9.63 -17.79 3.62
N GLU A 202 -10.67 -17.21 3.05
CA GLU A 202 -11.26 -15.95 3.54
C GLU A 202 -12.59 -16.21 4.22
N LYS A 203 -12.79 -15.62 5.40
CA LYS A 203 -14.01 -15.73 6.20
C LYS A 203 -14.45 -14.36 6.68
N ASP A 204 -15.67 -13.97 6.31
CA ASP A 204 -16.31 -12.78 6.84
C ASP A 204 -17.03 -13.14 8.15
N MET A 205 -16.68 -12.45 9.23
CA MET A 205 -17.19 -12.67 10.58
C MET A 205 -18.05 -11.48 10.99
N PHE A 206 -19.34 -11.71 11.17
CA PHE A 206 -20.30 -10.66 11.48
C PHE A 206 -20.55 -10.57 12.98
N SER A 207 -20.44 -9.37 13.54
CA SER A 207 -20.80 -9.06 14.93
C SER A 207 -21.97 -8.08 14.98
N PRO A 208 -23.00 -8.32 15.79
CA PRO A 208 -24.05 -7.33 16.01
C PRO A 208 -23.50 -6.13 16.78
N LEU A 209 -24.10 -4.95 16.62
CA LEU A 209 -23.91 -3.85 17.56
C LEU A 209 -24.72 -4.10 18.82
N GLU A 210 -24.10 -3.94 19.98
CA GLU A 210 -24.79 -4.00 21.26
C GLU A 210 -25.58 -2.72 21.56
N SER A 211 -26.50 -2.77 22.54
CA SER A 211 -27.51 -1.75 22.78
C SER A 211 -27.01 -0.30 22.76
N GLU A 212 -26.06 0.03 23.61
CA GLU A 212 -25.50 1.39 23.69
C GLU A 212 -24.69 1.75 22.43
N GLN A 213 -23.89 0.83 21.92
CA GLN A 213 -23.12 1.02 20.67
C GLN A 213 -24.06 1.24 19.48
N LYS A 214 -25.19 0.54 19.45
CA LYS A 214 -26.22 0.66 18.42
C LYS A 214 -26.89 2.04 18.48
N GLU A 215 -27.30 2.49 19.65
CA GLU A 215 -27.89 3.83 19.85
C GLU A 215 -26.94 4.96 19.38
N LEU A 216 -25.67 4.88 19.73
CA LEU A 216 -24.66 5.82 19.28
C LEU A 216 -24.50 5.80 17.75
N TYR A 217 -24.48 4.60 17.15
CA TYR A 217 -24.37 4.43 15.70
C TYR A 217 -25.59 5.03 14.98
N GLU A 218 -26.81 4.74 15.46
CA GLU A 218 -28.05 5.26 14.89
C GLU A 218 -28.14 6.79 14.99
N ALA A 219 -27.73 7.39 16.10
CA ALA A 219 -27.69 8.83 16.28
C ALA A 219 -26.75 9.51 15.25
N HIS A 220 -25.57 8.95 15.01
CA HIS A 220 -24.65 9.45 13.99
C HIS A 220 -25.16 9.20 12.58
N THR A 221 -25.85 8.10 12.33
CA THR A 221 -26.48 7.82 11.03
C THR A 221 -27.57 8.81 10.71
N GLU A 222 -28.42 9.14 11.69
CA GLU A 222 -29.48 10.15 11.52
C GLU A 222 -28.89 11.54 11.28
N ARG A 223 -27.86 11.89 12.03
CA ARG A 223 -27.12 13.15 11.81
C ARG A 223 -26.56 13.23 10.38
N LEU A 224 -25.98 12.15 9.88
CA LEU A 224 -25.45 12.09 8.51
C LEU A 224 -26.57 12.22 7.47
N ARG A 225 -27.74 11.57 7.70
CA ARG A 225 -28.93 11.71 6.84
C ARG A 225 -29.42 13.15 6.76
N LEU A 226 -29.51 13.82 7.90
CA LEU A 226 -29.91 15.23 7.95
C LEU A 226 -28.91 16.12 7.19
N MET A 227 -27.61 15.89 7.37
CA MET A 227 -26.58 16.63 6.64
C MET A 227 -26.67 16.43 5.13
N LEU A 228 -27.04 15.24 4.64
CA LEU A 228 -27.20 14.94 3.23
C LEU A 228 -28.52 15.42 2.65
N GLY A 229 -29.62 15.41 3.42
CA GLY A 229 -30.96 15.76 2.96
C GLY A 229 -31.22 17.27 2.86
N MET A 230 -30.41 18.10 3.50
CA MET A 230 -30.60 19.56 3.57
C MET A 230 -29.70 20.36 2.61
N GLN A 231 -28.96 19.71 1.71
CA GLN A 231 -27.92 20.38 0.92
C GLN A 231 -28.23 20.50 -0.56
N SER A 232 -28.07 21.72 -1.09
CA SER A 232 -27.88 21.96 -2.52
C SER A 232 -26.49 21.46 -2.98
N ASP A 233 -26.29 21.26 -4.30
CA ASP A 233 -25.01 20.84 -4.88
C ASP A 233 -23.82 21.75 -4.47
N ALA A 234 -24.07 23.04 -4.24
CA ALA A 234 -23.05 23.99 -3.82
C ALA A 234 -22.67 23.80 -2.34
N GLU A 235 -23.65 23.59 -1.46
CA GLU A 235 -23.47 23.33 -0.03
C GLU A 235 -22.81 21.96 0.20
N PHE A 236 -23.15 20.96 -0.61
CA PHE A 236 -22.49 19.64 -0.58
C PHE A 236 -20.98 19.73 -0.85
N ARG A 237 -20.54 20.62 -1.76
CA ARG A 237 -19.11 20.84 -2.02
C ARG A 237 -18.38 21.42 -0.82
N THR A 238 -19.03 22.26 -0.04
CA THR A 238 -18.45 22.93 1.14
C THR A 238 -18.44 21.99 2.36
N SER A 239 -19.42 21.12 2.51
CA SER A 239 -19.58 20.21 3.66
C SER A 239 -18.91 18.84 3.48
N LYS A 240 -18.26 18.57 2.34
CA LYS A 240 -17.58 17.29 2.08
C LYS A 240 -16.66 16.82 3.21
N LEU A 241 -15.90 17.73 3.82
CA LEU A 241 -15.01 17.39 4.93
C LEU A 241 -15.78 16.96 6.17
N GLN A 242 -16.92 17.59 6.46
CA GLN A 242 -17.78 17.24 7.59
C GLN A 242 -18.44 15.88 7.36
N ILE A 243 -18.93 15.62 6.16
CA ILE A 243 -19.51 14.31 5.77
C ILE A 243 -18.46 13.21 5.93
N LEU A 244 -17.23 13.39 5.42
CA LEU A 244 -16.15 12.43 5.56
C LEU A 244 -15.75 12.21 7.03
N ALA A 245 -15.79 13.26 7.85
CA ALA A 245 -15.54 13.15 9.29
C ALA A 245 -16.62 12.29 9.97
N GLU A 246 -17.89 12.51 9.61
CA GLU A 246 -19.01 11.75 10.17
C GLU A 246 -18.97 10.27 9.74
N ILE A 247 -18.68 10.00 8.49
CA ILE A 247 -18.43 8.62 7.99
C ILE A 247 -17.29 7.95 8.77
N THR A 248 -16.22 8.71 9.06
CA THR A 248 -15.09 8.19 9.84
C THR A 248 -15.51 7.88 11.27
N ARG A 249 -16.34 8.72 11.90
CA ARG A 249 -16.90 8.45 13.24
C ARG A 249 -17.79 7.21 13.26
N LEU A 250 -18.68 7.04 12.29
CA LEU A 250 -19.49 5.82 12.16
C LEU A 250 -18.61 4.57 12.13
N ARG A 251 -17.53 4.59 11.36
CA ARG A 251 -16.57 3.48 11.29
C ARG A 251 -15.83 3.25 12.62
N GLN A 252 -15.46 4.33 13.31
CA GLN A 252 -14.85 4.23 14.63
C GLN A 252 -15.81 3.64 15.66
N ILE A 253 -17.09 4.04 15.61
CA ILE A 253 -18.14 3.47 16.47
C ILE A 253 -18.32 1.97 16.17
N CYS A 254 -18.29 1.54 14.91
CA CYS A 254 -18.33 0.11 14.53
C CYS A 254 -17.14 -0.67 15.14
N CYS A 255 -15.98 -0.05 15.26
CA CYS A 255 -14.81 -0.66 15.89
C CYS A 255 -14.96 -0.75 17.41
N TYR A 256 -15.10 0.40 18.04
CA TYR A 256 -15.27 0.55 19.48
C TYR A 256 -15.69 2.01 19.79
N PRO A 257 -16.82 2.25 20.46
CA PRO A 257 -17.29 3.61 20.72
C PRO A 257 -16.30 4.49 21.51
N GLY A 258 -15.45 3.90 22.33
CA GLY A 258 -14.40 4.60 23.07
C GLY A 258 -13.33 5.28 22.18
N LEU A 259 -13.34 5.06 20.85
CA LEU A 259 -12.52 5.80 19.91
C LEU A 259 -13.06 7.21 19.62
N VAL A 260 -14.35 7.45 19.91
CA VAL A 260 -15.06 8.72 19.69
C VAL A 260 -15.44 9.38 21.00
N TYR A 261 -15.81 8.58 22.00
CA TYR A 261 -16.33 9.04 23.29
C TYR A 261 -15.37 8.68 24.42
N GLU A 262 -14.70 9.69 24.97
CA GLU A 262 -13.83 9.52 26.13
C GLU A 262 -14.63 8.99 27.32
N GLY A 263 -14.08 7.97 28.00
CA GLY A 263 -14.73 7.39 29.17
C GLY A 263 -15.82 6.35 28.86
N TYR A 264 -16.03 5.97 27.59
CA TYR A 264 -16.92 4.85 27.27
C TYR A 264 -16.45 3.57 27.96
N LYS A 265 -17.36 2.95 28.73
CA LYS A 265 -17.09 1.73 29.51
C LYS A 265 -17.88 0.52 29.01
N GLY A 266 -18.69 0.73 27.98
CA GLY A 266 -19.48 -0.34 27.38
C GLY A 266 -18.64 -1.37 26.66
N ASN A 267 -19.26 -2.47 26.31
CA ASN A 267 -18.65 -3.57 25.58
C ASN A 267 -18.73 -3.35 24.06
N SER A 268 -18.00 -4.14 23.30
CA SER A 268 -18.11 -4.22 21.85
C SER A 268 -17.99 -5.69 21.44
N SER A 269 -19.09 -6.22 20.91
CA SER A 269 -19.13 -7.60 20.42
C SER A 269 -18.02 -7.92 19.43
N LYS A 270 -17.68 -6.95 18.61
CA LYS A 270 -16.57 -7.06 17.64
C LYS A 270 -15.22 -7.21 18.33
N LEU A 271 -14.98 -6.44 19.42
CA LEU A 271 -13.76 -6.53 20.20
C LEU A 271 -13.64 -7.88 20.91
N GLU A 272 -14.71 -8.35 21.51
CA GLU A 272 -14.73 -9.66 22.18
C GLU A 272 -14.53 -10.79 21.15
N MET A 273 -15.22 -10.76 20.02
CA MET A 273 -15.03 -11.73 18.93
C MET A 273 -13.58 -11.73 18.41
N CYS A 274 -12.96 -10.56 18.28
CA CYS A 274 -11.56 -10.46 17.90
C CYS A 274 -10.64 -11.13 18.94
N MET A 275 -10.85 -10.84 20.22
CA MET A 275 -10.04 -11.41 21.30
C MET A 275 -10.22 -12.93 21.42
N GLU A 276 -11.43 -13.44 21.18
CA GLU A 276 -11.68 -14.87 21.12
C GLU A 276 -10.93 -15.55 19.97
N LEU A 277 -10.97 -14.96 18.77
CA LEU A 277 -10.21 -15.46 17.62
C LEU A 277 -8.70 -15.47 17.90
N VAL A 278 -8.19 -14.39 18.51
CA VAL A 278 -6.78 -14.29 18.90
C VAL A 278 -6.43 -15.39 19.90
N GLN A 279 -7.23 -15.58 20.94
CA GLN A 279 -6.96 -16.58 21.97
C GLN A 279 -6.98 -18.00 21.40
N ASN A 280 -7.97 -18.31 20.56
CA ASN A 280 -8.07 -19.60 19.87
C ASN A 280 -6.86 -19.86 18.97
N ALA A 281 -6.42 -18.86 18.21
CA ALA A 281 -5.25 -18.95 17.35
C ALA A 281 -3.97 -19.21 18.17
N VAL A 282 -3.75 -18.45 19.22
CA VAL A 282 -2.58 -18.59 20.11
C VAL A 282 -2.56 -19.94 20.80
N ASN A 283 -3.70 -20.38 21.31
CA ASN A 283 -3.84 -21.70 21.93
C ASN A 283 -3.58 -22.85 20.94
N GLY A 284 -3.88 -22.62 19.64
CA GLY A 284 -3.59 -23.55 18.55
C GLY A 284 -2.13 -23.52 18.08
N GLY A 285 -1.27 -22.68 18.66
CA GLY A 285 0.13 -22.53 18.25
C GLY A 285 0.33 -21.72 16.96
N HIS A 286 -0.69 -20.97 16.53
CA HIS A 286 -0.64 -20.13 15.34
C HIS A 286 -0.07 -18.75 15.63
N LYS A 287 0.64 -18.18 14.65
CA LYS A 287 1.00 -16.76 14.63
C LYS A 287 0.04 -15.96 13.77
N LEU A 288 -0.30 -14.75 14.21
CA LEU A 288 -1.28 -13.96 13.51
C LEU A 288 -0.87 -12.50 13.27
N LEU A 289 -1.36 -11.96 12.15
CA LEU A 289 -1.30 -10.54 11.83
C LEU A 289 -2.66 -9.91 12.11
N LEU A 290 -2.67 -8.82 12.88
CA LEU A 290 -3.86 -8.07 13.22
C LEU A 290 -3.79 -6.67 12.63
N PHE A 291 -4.61 -6.40 11.63
CA PHE A 291 -4.64 -5.13 10.92
C PHE A 291 -5.79 -4.25 11.37
N SER A 292 -5.52 -2.98 11.57
CA SER A 292 -6.52 -1.92 11.67
C SER A 292 -6.06 -0.64 10.96
N GLN A 293 -7.00 0.12 10.41
CA GLN A 293 -6.69 1.45 9.88
C GLN A 293 -6.53 2.51 11.00
N PHE A 294 -7.17 2.28 12.16
CA PHE A 294 -7.13 3.19 13.30
C PHE A 294 -6.01 2.77 14.27
N THR A 295 -4.99 3.63 14.40
CA THR A 295 -3.90 3.38 15.37
C THR A 295 -4.42 3.36 16.81
N THR A 296 -5.41 4.21 17.12
CA THR A 296 -6.09 4.21 18.42
C THR A 296 -6.81 2.90 18.73
N MET A 297 -7.32 2.18 17.69
CA MET A 297 -7.87 0.84 17.88
C MET A 297 -6.77 -0.18 18.19
N LEU A 298 -5.61 -0.07 17.57
CA LEU A 298 -4.47 -0.92 17.91
C LEU A 298 -4.02 -0.70 19.35
N ASP A 299 -4.11 0.52 19.89
CA ASP A 299 -3.81 0.81 21.29
C ASP A 299 -4.80 0.11 22.23
N VAL A 300 -6.10 0.13 21.91
CA VAL A 300 -7.15 -0.63 22.64
C VAL A 300 -6.86 -2.12 22.63
N LEU A 301 -6.54 -2.66 21.45
CA LEU A 301 -6.18 -4.08 21.28
C LEU A 301 -4.93 -4.44 22.08
N ALA A 302 -3.92 -3.58 22.09
CA ALA A 302 -2.69 -3.78 22.86
C ALA A 302 -2.97 -3.90 24.37
N VAL A 303 -3.87 -3.07 24.91
CA VAL A 303 -4.30 -3.18 26.33
C VAL A 303 -4.98 -4.53 26.59
N ARG A 304 -5.84 -4.98 25.70
CA ARG A 304 -6.54 -6.29 25.81
C ARG A 304 -5.57 -7.47 25.68
N LEU A 305 -4.63 -7.43 24.75
CA LEU A 305 -3.59 -8.44 24.56
C LEU A 305 -2.68 -8.57 25.81
N LYS A 306 -2.26 -7.44 26.36
CA LYS A 306 -1.49 -7.42 27.63
C LYS A 306 -2.27 -8.07 28.78
N LYS A 307 -3.54 -7.71 28.92
CA LYS A 307 -4.43 -8.31 29.95
C LYS A 307 -4.58 -9.82 29.77
N ALA A 308 -4.66 -10.28 28.51
CA ALA A 308 -4.72 -11.70 28.17
C ALA A 308 -3.36 -12.41 28.21
N LYS A 309 -2.28 -11.72 28.55
CA LYS A 309 -0.89 -12.23 28.56
C LYS A 309 -0.41 -12.80 27.23
N VAL A 310 -0.91 -12.25 26.12
CA VAL A 310 -0.51 -12.60 24.75
C VAL A 310 0.66 -11.73 24.33
N SER A 311 1.73 -12.35 23.85
CA SER A 311 2.90 -11.63 23.30
C SER A 311 2.57 -10.98 21.97
N PHE A 312 3.01 -9.72 21.77
CA PHE A 312 2.74 -9.02 20.52
C PHE A 312 3.80 -7.97 20.19
N TYR A 313 3.96 -7.72 18.90
CA TYR A 313 4.60 -6.53 18.34
C TYR A 313 3.56 -5.54 17.84
N MET A 314 3.92 -4.25 17.82
CA MET A 314 3.07 -3.19 17.26
C MET A 314 3.85 -2.33 16.26
N LEU A 315 3.34 -2.23 15.03
CA LEU A 315 3.92 -1.45 13.95
C LEU A 315 2.93 -0.39 13.47
N THR A 316 3.33 0.87 13.60
CA THR A 316 2.56 2.04 13.16
C THR A 316 3.41 2.92 12.24
N GLY A 317 2.81 4.00 11.72
CA GLY A 317 3.53 5.00 10.93
C GLY A 317 4.66 5.73 11.68
N ALA A 318 4.60 5.74 13.02
CA ALA A 318 5.63 6.35 13.87
C ALA A 318 6.85 5.44 14.14
N THR A 319 6.79 4.16 13.76
CA THR A 319 7.89 3.20 13.97
C THR A 319 9.04 3.52 13.02
N SER A 320 10.28 3.70 13.57
CA SER A 320 11.46 3.95 12.75
C SER A 320 11.77 2.78 11.80
N LYS A 321 12.52 3.04 10.75
CA LYS A 321 12.83 2.03 9.72
C LYS A 321 13.65 0.88 10.29
N GLU A 322 14.63 1.19 11.14
CA GLU A 322 15.51 0.23 11.79
C GLU A 322 14.71 -0.69 12.71
N LYS A 323 13.87 -0.09 13.57
CA LYS A 323 13.01 -0.83 14.50
C LYS A 323 12.00 -1.71 13.75
N ARG A 324 11.49 -1.22 12.61
CA ARG A 324 10.60 -2.01 11.74
C ARG A 324 11.28 -3.27 11.22
N ALA A 325 12.50 -3.15 10.69
CA ALA A 325 13.27 -4.29 10.18
C ALA A 325 13.55 -5.32 11.29
N GLN A 326 13.98 -4.84 12.46
CA GLN A 326 14.24 -5.70 13.64
C GLN A 326 12.97 -6.45 14.08
N MET A 327 11.82 -5.77 14.17
CA MET A 327 10.56 -6.39 14.59
C MET A 327 10.07 -7.44 13.59
N VAL A 328 10.25 -7.20 12.29
CA VAL A 328 9.87 -8.16 11.23
C VAL A 328 10.74 -9.41 11.31
N GLN A 329 12.05 -9.24 11.49
CA GLN A 329 12.96 -10.36 11.65
C GLN A 329 12.63 -11.14 12.93
N ALA A 330 12.54 -10.46 14.06
CA ALA A 330 12.23 -11.07 15.33
C ALA A 330 10.92 -11.87 15.29
N PHE A 331 9.84 -11.30 14.73
CA PHE A 331 8.56 -12.00 14.63
C PHE A 331 8.63 -13.30 13.82
N ASN A 332 9.46 -13.36 12.77
CA ASN A 332 9.63 -14.59 12.00
C ASN A 332 10.46 -15.65 12.74
N GLU A 333 11.29 -15.25 13.72
CA GLU A 333 12.28 -16.12 14.39
C GLU A 333 11.90 -16.47 15.84
N ASP A 334 11.18 -15.57 16.56
CA ASP A 334 10.80 -15.74 17.97
C ASP A 334 9.39 -16.33 18.17
N ASP A 335 8.97 -16.52 19.41
CA ASP A 335 7.66 -17.09 19.79
C ASP A 335 6.57 -16.04 19.95
N THR A 336 6.75 -14.82 19.47
CA THR A 336 5.72 -13.77 19.53
C THR A 336 4.53 -14.17 18.67
N SER A 337 3.35 -14.22 19.28
CA SER A 337 2.14 -14.78 18.64
C SER A 337 1.41 -13.78 17.75
N VAL A 338 1.42 -12.48 18.08
CA VAL A 338 0.61 -11.46 17.43
C VAL A 338 1.46 -10.31 16.87
N PHE A 339 1.21 -9.90 15.64
CA PHE A 339 1.76 -8.66 15.10
C PHE A 339 0.63 -7.69 14.76
N CYS A 340 0.47 -6.67 15.58
CA CYS A 340 -0.49 -5.58 15.37
C CYS A 340 0.09 -4.56 14.39
N ILE A 341 -0.59 -4.30 13.29
CA ILE A 341 -0.06 -3.49 12.19
C ILE A 341 -1.10 -2.47 11.72
N SER A 342 -0.74 -1.20 11.67
CA SER A 342 -1.62 -0.23 11.01
C SER A 342 -1.64 -0.46 9.49
N LEU A 343 -2.81 -0.43 8.86
CA LEU A 343 -2.98 -0.70 7.42
C LEU A 343 -2.07 0.17 6.55
N LYS A 344 -1.87 1.43 6.91
CA LYS A 344 -0.96 2.33 6.20
C LYS A 344 0.51 1.92 6.33
N ALA A 345 0.93 1.44 7.49
CA ALA A 345 2.30 0.99 7.73
C ALA A 345 2.54 -0.42 7.15
N GLY A 346 1.51 -1.27 7.14
CA GLY A 346 1.55 -2.63 6.59
C GLY A 346 1.56 -2.70 5.07
N GLY A 347 1.22 -1.62 4.38
CA GLY A 347 1.08 -1.58 2.91
C GLY A 347 2.37 -1.77 2.12
N THR A 348 3.56 -1.77 2.74
CA THR A 348 4.84 -1.77 2.03
C THR A 348 5.85 -2.77 2.58
N GLY A 349 6.27 -3.71 1.73
CA GLY A 349 7.55 -4.44 1.80
C GLY A 349 7.81 -5.40 2.97
N LEU A 350 6.84 -5.63 3.87
CA LEU A 350 7.03 -6.56 4.99
C LEU A 350 6.98 -8.01 4.51
N ASN A 351 7.85 -8.86 5.08
CA ASN A 351 7.82 -10.31 4.91
C ASN A 351 7.49 -10.97 6.25
N LEU A 352 6.27 -11.47 6.42
CA LEU A 352 5.73 -11.99 7.67
C LEU A 352 5.15 -13.41 7.45
N THR A 353 5.95 -14.27 6.81
CA THR A 353 5.55 -15.64 6.44
C THR A 353 5.44 -16.60 7.63
N ALA A 354 5.91 -16.23 8.80
CA ALA A 354 5.67 -17.00 10.02
C ALA A 354 4.20 -16.98 10.46
N ALA A 355 3.40 -16.00 10.01
CA ALA A 355 1.98 -15.94 10.32
C ALA A 355 1.14 -16.70 9.29
N ASP A 356 0.22 -17.51 9.76
CA ASP A 356 -0.77 -18.25 8.98
C ASP A 356 -2.21 -17.78 9.23
N ILE A 357 -2.43 -16.85 10.15
CA ILE A 357 -3.71 -16.21 10.38
C ILE A 357 -3.59 -14.69 10.17
N VAL A 358 -4.58 -14.11 9.48
CA VAL A 358 -4.69 -12.67 9.25
C VAL A 358 -6.07 -12.21 9.71
N ILE A 359 -6.11 -11.21 10.57
CA ILE A 359 -7.36 -10.59 11.04
C ILE A 359 -7.38 -9.13 10.54
N HIS A 360 -8.36 -8.80 9.72
CA HIS A 360 -8.74 -7.42 9.42
C HIS A 360 -9.83 -7.01 10.42
N TYR A 361 -9.45 -6.21 11.41
CA TYR A 361 -10.36 -5.77 12.46
C TYR A 361 -11.45 -4.84 11.91
N ASP A 362 -11.07 -3.94 11.01
CA ASP A 362 -11.96 -3.03 10.31
C ASP A 362 -11.74 -3.17 8.79
N PRO A 363 -12.78 -3.52 8.01
CA PRO A 363 -12.69 -3.65 6.56
C PRO A 363 -12.31 -2.31 5.92
N TRP A 364 -11.52 -2.36 4.86
CA TRP A 364 -11.17 -1.16 4.10
C TRP A 364 -11.84 -1.16 2.74
N TRP A 365 -12.41 -0.04 2.34
CA TRP A 365 -13.09 0.10 1.05
C TRP A 365 -12.18 -0.10 -0.16
N ASN A 366 -10.88 0.13 0.00
CA ASN A 366 -9.90 -0.21 -1.02
C ASN A 366 -9.41 -1.66 -0.81
N LEU A 367 -10.06 -2.59 -1.50
CA LEU A 367 -9.71 -4.02 -1.47
C LEU A 367 -8.26 -4.29 -1.88
N ALA A 368 -7.66 -3.46 -2.74
CA ALA A 368 -6.28 -3.63 -3.15
C ALA A 368 -5.31 -3.43 -1.98
N VAL A 369 -5.55 -2.44 -1.13
CA VAL A 369 -4.74 -2.18 0.08
C VAL A 369 -4.93 -3.31 1.10
N GLN A 370 -6.16 -3.79 1.28
CA GLN A 370 -6.45 -4.91 2.18
C GLN A 370 -5.80 -6.21 1.70
N ASN A 371 -5.90 -6.53 0.42
CA ASN A 371 -5.23 -7.68 -0.17
C ASN A 371 -3.71 -7.55 -0.09
N GLN A 372 -3.15 -6.36 -0.30
CA GLN A 372 -1.73 -6.10 -0.14
C GLN A 372 -1.27 -6.36 1.31
N ALA A 373 -2.06 -6.03 2.32
CA ALA A 373 -1.78 -6.34 3.72
C ALA A 373 -1.81 -7.86 3.97
N THR A 374 -2.82 -8.58 3.48
CA THR A 374 -2.91 -10.05 3.54
C THR A 374 -1.72 -10.72 2.87
N ASP A 375 -1.23 -10.18 1.75
CA ASP A 375 -0.08 -10.70 1.01
C ASP A 375 1.26 -10.60 1.77
N ARG A 376 1.28 -10.06 2.98
CA ARG A 376 2.46 -10.11 3.87
C ARG A 376 2.66 -11.50 4.48
N ALA A 377 1.58 -12.20 4.76
CA ALA A 377 1.60 -13.60 5.21
C ALA A 377 1.54 -14.58 4.02
N HIS A 378 0.65 -14.33 3.06
CA HIS A 378 0.42 -15.22 1.93
C HIS A 378 1.35 -14.89 0.76
N ARG A 379 2.60 -15.36 0.80
CA ARG A 379 3.64 -15.13 -0.22
C ARG A 379 4.64 -16.28 -0.28
N ILE A 380 5.56 -16.23 -1.23
CA ILE A 380 6.66 -17.22 -1.36
C ILE A 380 7.38 -17.37 -0.03
N GLY A 381 7.52 -18.60 0.44
CA GLY A 381 8.05 -18.96 1.76
C GLY A 381 6.97 -19.24 2.82
N GLN A 382 5.68 -19.14 2.47
CA GLN A 382 4.59 -19.60 3.31
C GLN A 382 4.36 -21.11 3.07
N GLU A 383 4.38 -21.88 4.14
CA GLU A 383 4.21 -23.34 4.09
C GLU A 383 2.81 -23.79 4.58
N ASN A 384 2.10 -22.89 5.29
CA ASN A 384 0.79 -23.16 5.86
C ASN A 384 -0.34 -22.52 5.05
N ILE A 385 -1.55 -23.10 5.15
CA ILE A 385 -2.78 -22.47 4.66
C ILE A 385 -3.01 -21.17 5.42
N VAL A 386 -3.13 -20.05 4.72
CA VAL A 386 -3.39 -18.75 5.35
C VAL A 386 -4.89 -18.54 5.48
N THR A 387 -5.37 -18.41 6.73
CA THR A 387 -6.76 -18.07 7.01
C THR A 387 -6.91 -16.58 7.29
N VAL A 388 -7.80 -15.92 6.56
CA VAL A 388 -8.08 -14.48 6.67
C VAL A 388 -9.47 -14.26 7.23
N TYR A 389 -9.54 -13.61 8.37
CA TYR A 389 -10.78 -13.18 9.00
C TYR A 389 -11.02 -11.69 8.76
N LYS A 390 -12.20 -11.33 8.29
CA LYS A 390 -12.66 -9.94 8.18
C LYS A 390 -13.78 -9.73 9.18
N LEU A 391 -13.58 -8.84 10.16
CA LEU A 391 -14.57 -8.58 11.19
C LEU A 391 -15.48 -7.42 10.74
N ILE A 392 -16.76 -7.69 10.61
CA ILE A 392 -17.76 -6.78 10.05
C ILE A 392 -18.84 -6.53 11.09
N ALA A 393 -19.11 -5.27 11.41
CA ALA A 393 -20.27 -4.90 12.21
C ALA A 393 -21.53 -5.00 11.35
N LYS A 394 -22.44 -5.91 11.72
CA LYS A 394 -23.65 -6.24 10.96
C LYS A 394 -24.65 -5.08 10.95
N GLY A 395 -25.26 -4.80 9.81
CA GLY A 395 -26.24 -3.72 9.62
C GLY A 395 -25.61 -2.32 9.63
N THR A 396 -24.35 -2.20 9.26
CA THR A 396 -23.62 -0.94 9.32
C THR A 396 -22.94 -0.59 7.99
N ILE A 397 -22.25 0.56 7.98
CA ILE A 397 -21.45 1.02 6.84
C ILE A 397 -20.28 0.07 6.47
N GLU A 398 -19.98 -0.92 7.28
CA GLU A 398 -18.92 -1.89 7.01
C GLU A 398 -19.36 -3.04 6.08
N GLU A 399 -20.67 -3.31 5.95
CA GLU A 399 -21.24 -4.22 4.94
C GLU A 399 -21.28 -3.56 3.55
#